data_11ac45a6a6fde434f93e124c21c9e56a
#
_entry.id   11ac45a6a6fde434f93e124c21c9e56a
#
_cell.length_a   1.000
_cell.length_b   1.000
_cell.length_c   1.000
_cell.angle_alpha   90.00
_cell.angle_beta   90.00
_cell.angle_gamma   90.00
#
_symmetry.space_group_name_H-M   'P 1'
#
loop_
_entity.id
_entity.type
_entity.pdbx_description
1 polymer ?
#
loop_
_entity_poly.entity_id
_entity_poly.type
_entity_poly.pdbx_seq_one_letter_code
_entity_poly.pdbx_strand_id
1 'polypeptide(L)'
;CGKYKKIRYKGKICDRCGVEVTRAKVRRERMGHIELATPVSHIWYFKGIPSRMGLLLDISPRILEKVLYFANYIVTDPGETPLMKNQILSEKEYRDYREKYEDDFQAGMGAEAVKKLLQDVDLESLSAQLHRELKDASGQKKARIVKRLEVVDAFRISGNKPEWMVIDVLPVIPPELRPMVQLDGGRFATSDLNDLYRRVINRNNRLRRLMELNAPDIIVRNEKRMLQEAVDALIDNGRRGRPVTGANNRALKSLSDMLKGKQGRFRQNLLGKRVDYSGRSVICVGPELKIYQCGVPKEMAVELFRPFIMKKLVEDGSANNIKSAK
;
A
#
# COMPACT_ATOMS: atom_id res chain seq x y z
N CYS A 1 16.85 0.40 -23.31
CA CYS A 1 16.97 1.23 -24.52
C CYS A 1 17.16 0.43 -25.82
N GLY A 2 17.39 -0.89 -25.74
CA GLY A 2 17.54 -1.77 -26.89
C GLY A 2 18.97 -1.91 -27.46
N LYS A 3 19.97 -1.29 -26.85
CA LYS A 3 21.36 -1.39 -27.29
C LYS A 3 21.91 -2.83 -27.14
N TYR A 4 21.58 -3.49 -26.05
CA TYR A 4 22.00 -4.86 -25.76
C TYR A 4 20.79 -5.79 -25.67
N LYS A 5 20.54 -6.59 -26.71
CA LYS A 5 19.36 -7.48 -26.80
C LYS A 5 19.71 -8.98 -26.78
N LYS A 6 20.99 -9.34 -27.01
CA LYS A 6 21.40 -10.74 -27.16
C LYS A 6 21.78 -11.35 -25.81
N ILE A 7 21.59 -12.67 -25.67
CA ILE A 7 21.88 -13.46 -24.45
C ILE A 7 23.34 -13.36 -23.97
N ARG A 8 24.29 -13.12 -24.89
CA ARG A 8 25.70 -12.91 -24.56
C ARG A 8 25.99 -11.71 -23.68
N TYR A 9 25.04 -10.76 -23.60
CA TYR A 9 25.15 -9.56 -22.78
C TYR A 9 24.49 -9.70 -21.42
N LYS A 10 24.07 -10.90 -21.03
CA LYS A 10 23.45 -11.17 -19.72
C LYS A 10 24.36 -10.66 -18.59
N GLY A 11 23.78 -9.91 -17.65
CA GLY A 11 24.48 -9.31 -16.49
C GLY A 11 25.23 -8.02 -16.80
N LYS A 12 25.31 -7.59 -18.09
CA LYS A 12 25.94 -6.33 -18.45
C LYS A 12 25.02 -5.14 -18.09
N ILE A 13 25.59 -4.13 -17.43
CA ILE A 13 24.90 -2.85 -17.22
C ILE A 13 25.07 -2.00 -18.48
N CYS A 14 23.96 -1.49 -19.01
CA CYS A 14 23.99 -0.65 -20.20
C CYS A 14 24.61 0.71 -19.90
N ASP A 15 25.67 1.04 -20.62
CA ASP A 15 26.38 2.32 -20.54
C ASP A 15 25.52 3.52 -20.96
N ARG A 16 24.48 3.30 -21.79
CA ARG A 16 23.59 4.37 -22.27
C ARG A 16 22.42 4.66 -21.31
N CYS A 17 21.82 3.65 -20.70
CA CYS A 17 20.61 3.81 -19.90
C CYS A 17 20.71 3.24 -18.47
N GLY A 18 21.86 2.69 -18.07
CA GLY A 18 22.11 2.17 -16.73
C GLY A 18 21.34 0.88 -16.36
N VAL A 19 20.54 0.32 -17.28
CA VAL A 19 19.75 -0.89 -17.02
C VAL A 19 20.59 -2.13 -17.20
N GLU A 20 20.50 -3.06 -16.25
CA GLU A 20 21.12 -4.38 -16.34
C GLU A 20 20.36 -5.27 -17.35
N VAL A 21 21.10 -5.98 -18.21
CA VAL A 21 20.53 -6.92 -19.16
C VAL A 21 20.22 -8.24 -18.49
N THR A 22 18.93 -8.46 -18.23
CA THR A 22 18.42 -9.66 -17.54
C THR A 22 17.28 -10.30 -18.33
N ARG A 23 16.71 -11.39 -17.79
CA ARG A 23 15.52 -12.03 -18.37
C ARG A 23 14.32 -11.09 -18.24
N ALA A 24 13.40 -11.11 -19.19
CA ALA A 24 12.16 -10.31 -19.17
C ALA A 24 11.34 -10.53 -17.89
N LYS A 25 11.33 -11.76 -17.35
CA LYS A 25 10.65 -12.13 -16.11
C LYS A 25 11.05 -11.27 -14.89
N VAL A 26 12.30 -10.79 -14.85
CA VAL A 26 12.81 -9.93 -13.77
C VAL A 26 12.02 -8.64 -13.63
N ARG A 27 11.51 -8.06 -14.72
CA ARG A 27 10.67 -6.86 -14.69
C ARG A 27 9.36 -7.06 -13.93
N ARG A 28 8.93 -8.31 -13.75
CA ARG A 28 7.72 -8.69 -13.01
C ARG A 28 8.01 -9.06 -11.56
N GLU A 29 9.22 -9.46 -11.24
CA GLU A 29 9.61 -10.04 -9.95
C GLU A 29 10.49 -9.11 -9.11
N ARG A 30 11.36 -8.30 -9.76
CA ARG A 30 12.33 -7.46 -9.03
C ARG A 30 11.64 -6.28 -8.37
N MET A 31 11.71 -6.25 -7.04
CA MET A 31 11.29 -5.12 -6.22
C MET A 31 12.38 -4.04 -6.18
N GLY A 32 11.97 -2.77 -6.17
CA GLY A 32 12.80 -1.65 -5.78
C GLY A 32 12.51 -1.19 -4.37
N HIS A 33 13.22 -0.15 -3.91
CA HIS A 33 12.97 0.49 -2.62
C HIS A 33 13.28 1.99 -2.66
N ILE A 34 12.67 2.74 -1.74
CA ILE A 34 12.94 4.15 -1.51
C ILE A 34 13.30 4.30 -0.04
N GLU A 35 14.54 4.67 0.25
CA GLU A 35 14.96 5.05 1.60
C GLU A 35 14.36 6.40 1.94
N LEU A 36 13.52 6.45 2.96
CA LEU A 36 12.85 7.65 3.39
C LEU A 36 13.79 8.52 4.25
N ALA A 37 13.78 9.83 4.03
CA ALA A 37 14.57 10.79 4.80
C ALA A 37 14.08 10.89 6.26
N THR A 38 12.83 10.51 6.52
CA THR A 38 12.24 10.41 7.86
C THR A 38 11.29 9.22 7.90
N PRO A 39 11.15 8.54 9.04
CA PRO A 39 10.17 7.48 9.21
C PRO A 39 8.75 7.96 8.93
N VAL A 40 7.92 7.09 8.35
CA VAL A 40 6.53 7.36 8.00
C VAL A 40 5.63 6.28 8.59
N SER A 41 4.53 6.67 9.21
CA SER A 41 3.54 5.75 9.75
C SER A 41 2.75 5.04 8.65
N HIS A 42 2.55 3.75 8.77
CA HIS A 42 1.70 3.00 7.83
C HIS A 42 0.22 3.26 8.12
N ILE A 43 -0.50 3.81 7.15
CA ILE A 43 -1.89 4.28 7.32
C ILE A 43 -2.87 3.16 7.73
N TRP A 44 -2.64 1.91 7.35
CA TRP A 44 -3.53 0.80 7.73
C TRP A 44 -3.52 0.54 9.24
N TYR A 45 -2.35 0.66 9.88
CA TYR A 45 -2.22 0.43 11.32
C TYR A 45 -2.66 1.63 12.16
N PHE A 46 -2.62 2.82 11.54
CA PHE A 46 -3.08 4.06 12.16
C PHE A 46 -4.59 4.30 11.98
N LYS A 47 -5.09 4.33 10.71
CA LYS A 47 -6.50 4.62 10.35
C LYS A 47 -7.37 3.37 10.24
N GLY A 48 -6.88 2.19 10.57
CA GLY A 48 -7.69 0.99 10.72
C GLY A 48 -8.75 1.15 11.82
N ILE A 49 -9.82 0.39 11.73
CA ILE A 49 -10.88 0.36 12.76
C ILE A 49 -10.92 -1.06 13.32
N PRO A 50 -10.44 -1.27 14.56
CA PRO A 50 -9.77 -0.32 15.44
C PRO A 50 -8.32 0.01 15.01
N SER A 51 -7.80 1.17 15.48
CA SER A 51 -6.40 1.56 15.24
C SER A 51 -5.46 0.65 16.03
N ARG A 52 -4.59 -0.09 15.33
CA ARG A 52 -3.64 -1.01 15.97
C ARG A 52 -2.58 -0.26 16.80
N MET A 53 -2.03 0.82 16.25
CA MET A 53 -1.11 1.71 16.98
C MET A 53 -1.78 2.33 18.21
N GLY A 54 -3.01 2.83 18.05
CA GLY A 54 -3.76 3.43 19.15
C GLY A 54 -4.06 2.47 20.29
N LEU A 55 -4.41 1.20 19.98
CA LEU A 55 -4.65 0.17 20.98
C LEU A 55 -3.37 -0.23 21.72
N LEU A 56 -2.25 -0.35 21.01
CA LEU A 56 -0.98 -0.74 21.61
C LEU A 56 -0.46 0.33 22.58
N LEU A 57 -0.44 1.60 22.11
CA LEU A 57 0.05 2.74 22.90
C LEU A 57 -0.98 3.27 23.93
N ASP A 58 -2.21 2.78 23.90
CA ASP A 58 -3.35 3.30 24.67
C ASP A 58 -3.67 4.78 24.40
N ILE A 59 -3.47 5.21 23.16
CA ILE A 59 -3.71 6.57 22.69
C ILE A 59 -4.91 6.60 21.76
N SER A 60 -5.79 7.58 21.93
CA SER A 60 -6.95 7.72 21.03
C SER A 60 -6.49 8.04 19.59
N PRO A 61 -7.17 7.52 18.56
CA PRO A 61 -6.79 7.79 17.16
C PRO A 61 -6.77 9.27 16.80
N ARG A 62 -7.65 10.10 17.42
CA ARG A 62 -7.68 11.55 17.20
C ARG A 62 -6.42 12.25 17.71
N ILE A 63 -5.93 11.82 18.86
CA ILE A 63 -4.70 12.33 19.47
C ILE A 63 -3.50 11.90 18.65
N LEU A 64 -3.43 10.60 18.31
CA LEU A 64 -2.36 10.04 17.50
C LEU A 64 -2.26 10.74 16.12
N GLU A 65 -3.40 11.11 15.52
CA GLU A 65 -3.43 11.88 14.28
C GLU A 65 -2.75 13.23 14.42
N LYS A 66 -3.00 13.96 15.52
CA LYS A 66 -2.36 15.26 15.75
C LYS A 66 -0.84 15.14 15.86
N VAL A 67 -0.35 14.08 16.46
CA VAL A 67 1.10 13.81 16.57
C VAL A 67 1.70 13.43 15.22
N LEU A 68 1.12 12.45 14.52
CA LEU A 68 1.63 11.94 13.24
C LEU A 68 1.67 13.01 12.14
N TYR A 69 0.74 13.98 12.17
CA TYR A 69 0.68 15.06 11.19
C TYR A 69 1.22 16.40 11.70
N PHE A 70 2.10 16.35 12.70
CA PHE A 70 2.89 17.50 13.16
C PHE A 70 2.07 18.66 13.72
N ALA A 71 0.90 18.39 14.32
CA ALA A 71 0.09 19.40 15.01
C ALA A 71 0.44 19.53 16.49
N ASN A 72 0.80 18.46 17.17
CA ASN A 72 1.15 18.41 18.57
C ASN A 72 2.39 17.57 18.84
N TYR A 73 3.08 17.89 19.94
CA TYR A 73 4.16 17.06 20.47
C TYR A 73 3.60 15.92 21.33
N ILE A 74 4.39 14.85 21.42
CA ILE A 74 4.16 13.76 22.37
C ILE A 74 5.42 13.54 23.19
N VAL A 75 5.25 13.40 24.50
CA VAL A 75 6.36 13.09 25.42
C VAL A 75 6.77 11.65 25.23
N THR A 76 8.01 11.43 24.80
CA THR A 76 8.60 10.10 24.63
C THR A 76 9.29 9.64 25.89
N ASP A 77 10.00 10.55 26.56
CA ASP A 77 10.66 10.30 27.86
C ASP A 77 10.38 11.51 28.77
N PRO A 78 9.71 11.31 29.91
CA PRO A 78 9.40 12.38 30.83
C PRO A 78 10.61 12.85 31.68
N GLY A 79 11.69 12.04 31.78
CA GLY A 79 12.81 12.33 32.64
C GLY A 79 12.40 12.62 34.11
N GLU A 80 13.07 13.58 34.76
CA GLU A 80 12.76 14.04 36.14
C GLU A 80 11.73 15.17 36.18
N THR A 81 10.87 15.28 35.15
CA THR A 81 9.87 16.34 35.07
C THR A 81 8.48 15.85 35.50
N PRO A 82 7.53 16.73 35.84
CA PRO A 82 6.16 16.34 36.19
C PRO A 82 5.32 15.87 34.99
N LEU A 83 5.93 15.72 33.82
CA LEU A 83 5.27 15.23 32.60
C LEU A 83 5.05 13.71 32.70
N MET A 84 4.04 13.22 31.98
CA MET A 84 3.79 11.78 31.86
C MET A 84 4.20 11.28 30.48
N LYS A 85 4.66 10.03 30.42
CA LYS A 85 4.88 9.36 29.13
C LYS A 85 3.58 9.34 28.31
N ASN A 86 3.65 9.56 27.00
CA ASN A 86 2.50 9.71 26.10
C ASN A 86 1.66 11.00 26.30
N GLN A 87 2.07 11.91 27.16
CA GLN A 87 1.38 13.19 27.32
C GLN A 87 1.51 14.02 26.03
N ILE A 88 0.42 14.68 25.66
CA ILE A 88 0.37 15.54 24.48
C ILE A 88 0.60 16.98 24.91
N LEU A 89 1.48 17.66 24.19
CA LEU A 89 1.79 19.06 24.40
C LEU A 89 1.46 19.86 23.14
N SER A 90 0.85 21.02 23.33
CA SER A 90 0.78 22.02 22.27
C SER A 90 2.15 22.66 22.04
N GLU A 91 2.32 23.40 20.98
CA GLU A 91 3.60 24.08 20.70
C GLU A 91 3.96 25.10 21.79
N LYS A 92 2.97 25.78 22.36
CA LYS A 92 3.15 26.71 23.47
C LYS A 92 3.64 25.98 24.72
N GLU A 93 2.90 24.95 25.14
CA GLU A 93 3.28 24.13 26.31
C GLU A 93 4.68 23.52 26.16
N TYR A 94 5.00 23.03 24.95
CA TYR A 94 6.33 22.47 24.68
C TYR A 94 7.42 23.52 24.89
N ARG A 95 7.24 24.76 24.43
CA ARG A 95 8.20 25.85 24.65
C ARG A 95 8.31 26.21 26.14
N ASP A 96 7.17 26.37 26.82
CA ASP A 96 7.13 26.70 28.24
C ASP A 96 7.86 25.63 29.09
N TYR A 97 7.63 24.35 28.78
CA TYR A 97 8.35 23.24 29.46
C TYR A 97 9.83 23.19 29.07
N ARG A 98 10.17 23.50 27.82
CA ARG A 98 11.55 23.51 27.34
C ARG A 98 12.37 24.65 28.00
N GLU A 99 11.77 25.80 28.21
CA GLU A 99 12.38 26.90 28.95
C GLU A 99 12.59 26.59 30.42
N LYS A 100 11.70 25.79 31.00
CA LYS A 100 11.73 25.47 32.45
C LYS A 100 12.63 24.26 32.80
N TYR A 101 12.67 23.25 31.95
CA TYR A 101 13.32 21.97 32.23
C TYR A 101 14.40 21.62 31.22
N GLU A 102 14.71 22.52 30.28
CA GLU A 102 15.74 22.36 29.25
C GLU A 102 15.72 20.99 28.55
N ASP A 103 16.75 20.16 28.78
CA ASP A 103 16.92 18.84 28.15
C ASP A 103 16.51 17.67 29.05
N ASP A 104 15.90 17.92 30.20
CA ASP A 104 15.52 16.87 31.16
C ASP A 104 14.37 15.97 30.68
N PHE A 105 13.67 16.35 29.61
CA PHE A 105 12.64 15.51 28.99
C PHE A 105 12.79 15.43 27.46
N GLN A 106 12.27 14.38 26.88
CA GLN A 106 12.21 14.21 25.43
C GLN A 106 10.77 14.20 24.95
N ALA A 107 10.51 15.06 23.98
CA ALA A 107 9.24 15.06 23.26
C ALA A 107 9.50 15.24 21.75
N GLY A 108 8.64 14.69 20.93
CA GLY A 108 8.79 14.73 19.49
C GLY A 108 7.45 14.79 18.75
N MET A 109 7.53 14.93 17.45
CA MET A 109 6.39 14.94 16.53
C MET A 109 6.57 13.88 15.45
N GLY A 110 5.46 13.51 14.80
CA GLY A 110 5.46 12.65 13.64
C GLY A 110 5.69 11.18 13.95
N ALA A 111 5.92 10.40 12.90
CA ALA A 111 6.09 8.97 13.00
C ALA A 111 7.38 8.56 13.73
N GLU A 112 8.39 9.44 13.76
CA GLU A 112 9.64 9.20 14.47
C GLU A 112 9.43 9.09 15.99
N ALA A 113 8.66 10.02 16.58
CA ALA A 113 8.29 9.98 17.99
C ALA A 113 7.44 8.75 18.32
N VAL A 114 6.45 8.44 17.47
CA VAL A 114 5.61 7.25 17.63
C VAL A 114 6.44 5.96 17.53
N LYS A 115 7.44 5.91 16.64
CA LYS A 115 8.35 4.78 16.51
C LYS A 115 9.13 4.53 17.81
N LYS A 116 9.69 5.58 18.42
CA LYS A 116 10.38 5.46 19.73
C LYS A 116 9.44 4.88 20.79
N LEU A 117 8.20 5.41 20.89
CA LEU A 117 7.22 4.88 21.83
C LEU A 117 6.89 3.40 21.58
N LEU A 118 6.80 2.98 20.32
CA LEU A 118 6.54 1.59 19.95
C LEU A 118 7.74 0.67 20.26
N GLN A 119 8.96 1.17 20.15
CA GLN A 119 10.18 0.43 20.54
C GLN A 119 10.26 0.16 22.03
N ASP A 120 9.77 1.11 22.83
CA ASP A 120 9.77 1.02 24.30
C ASP A 120 8.68 0.10 24.87
N VAL A 121 7.78 -0.44 24.04
CA VAL A 121 6.71 -1.34 24.50
C VAL A 121 7.25 -2.72 24.78
N ASP A 122 7.25 -3.11 26.06
CA ASP A 122 7.46 -4.50 26.46
C ASP A 122 6.14 -5.28 26.37
N LEU A 123 6.04 -6.13 25.33
CA LEU A 123 4.84 -6.91 25.04
C LEU A 123 4.51 -7.94 26.12
N GLU A 124 5.52 -8.56 26.77
CA GLU A 124 5.29 -9.57 27.80
C GLU A 124 4.72 -8.93 29.07
N SER A 125 5.35 -7.87 29.53
CA SER A 125 4.91 -7.08 30.68
C SER A 125 3.50 -6.52 30.49
N LEU A 126 3.25 -5.94 29.30
CA LEU A 126 1.95 -5.36 28.94
C LEU A 126 0.85 -6.43 28.86
N SER A 127 1.12 -7.59 28.27
CA SER A 127 0.17 -8.72 28.25
C SER A 127 -0.18 -9.18 29.66
N ALA A 128 0.82 -9.39 30.52
CA ALA A 128 0.60 -9.80 31.90
C ALA A 128 -0.20 -8.76 32.71
N GLN A 129 0.03 -7.46 32.46
CA GLN A 129 -0.73 -6.38 33.09
C GLN A 129 -2.21 -6.41 32.62
N LEU A 130 -2.44 -6.49 31.33
CA LEU A 130 -3.79 -6.51 30.76
C LEU A 130 -4.59 -7.73 31.22
N HIS A 131 -3.96 -8.90 31.36
CA HIS A 131 -4.60 -10.09 31.92
C HIS A 131 -5.01 -9.91 33.38
N ARG A 132 -4.22 -9.20 34.17
CA ARG A 132 -4.60 -8.85 35.57
C ARG A 132 -5.77 -7.89 35.59
N GLU A 133 -5.69 -6.80 34.82
CA GLU A 133 -6.77 -5.81 34.72
C GLU A 133 -8.09 -6.40 34.21
N LEU A 134 -8.03 -7.43 33.35
CA LEU A 134 -9.21 -8.09 32.79
C LEU A 134 -10.04 -8.82 33.86
N LYS A 135 -9.41 -9.32 34.93
CA LYS A 135 -10.11 -10.01 36.01
C LYS A 135 -11.04 -9.08 36.79
N ASP A 136 -10.63 -7.82 36.96
CA ASP A 136 -11.35 -6.82 37.77
C ASP A 136 -12.24 -5.91 36.91
N ALA A 137 -12.14 -6.01 35.57
CA ALA A 137 -12.86 -5.14 34.65
C ALA A 137 -14.26 -5.66 34.30
N SER A 138 -15.22 -4.74 34.18
CA SER A 138 -16.59 -5.01 33.73
C SER A 138 -17.05 -4.05 32.62
N GLY A 139 -18.10 -4.43 31.91
CA GLY A 139 -18.76 -3.58 30.92
C GLY A 139 -17.83 -3.10 29.78
N GLN A 140 -17.89 -1.82 29.46
CA GLN A 140 -17.13 -1.21 28.35
C GLN A 140 -15.60 -1.26 28.58
N LYS A 141 -15.15 -1.14 29.84
CA LYS A 141 -13.73 -1.25 30.19
C LYS A 141 -13.19 -2.62 29.83
N LYS A 142 -13.93 -3.69 30.16
CA LYS A 142 -13.57 -5.08 29.78
C LYS A 142 -13.45 -5.24 28.25
N ALA A 143 -14.44 -4.74 27.48
CA ALA A 143 -14.41 -4.82 26.02
C ALA A 143 -13.19 -4.09 25.40
N ARG A 144 -12.78 -2.95 25.98
CA ARG A 144 -11.57 -2.22 25.56
C ARG A 144 -10.30 -3.01 25.85
N ILE A 145 -10.18 -3.58 27.07
CA ILE A 145 -9.03 -4.38 27.45
C ILE A 145 -8.90 -5.62 26.56
N VAL A 146 -10.01 -6.32 26.28
CA VAL A 146 -10.00 -7.49 25.37
C VAL A 146 -9.45 -7.12 23.98
N LYS A 147 -9.98 -6.04 23.36
CA LYS A 147 -9.49 -5.59 22.05
C LYS A 147 -8.02 -5.20 22.07
N ARG A 148 -7.53 -4.63 23.18
CA ARG A 148 -6.15 -4.25 23.35
C ARG A 148 -5.26 -5.49 23.49
N LEU A 149 -5.71 -6.46 24.31
CA LEU A 149 -5.03 -7.73 24.55
C LEU A 149 -4.89 -8.54 23.26
N GLU A 150 -5.94 -8.62 22.43
CA GLU A 150 -5.89 -9.28 21.12
C GLU A 150 -4.74 -8.76 20.25
N VAL A 151 -4.51 -7.45 20.24
CA VAL A 151 -3.41 -6.84 19.45
C VAL A 151 -2.05 -7.15 20.08
N VAL A 152 -1.93 -7.02 21.40
CA VAL A 152 -0.68 -7.29 22.12
C VAL A 152 -0.27 -8.76 21.96
N ASP A 153 -1.19 -9.69 22.16
CA ASP A 153 -0.92 -11.12 22.01
C ASP A 153 -0.64 -11.51 20.55
N ALA A 154 -1.29 -10.87 19.58
CA ALA A 154 -0.97 -11.09 18.16
C ALA A 154 0.48 -10.70 17.83
N PHE A 155 1.01 -9.60 18.38
CA PHE A 155 2.41 -9.23 18.23
C PHE A 155 3.33 -10.21 18.97
N ARG A 156 3.00 -10.55 20.22
CA ARG A 156 3.77 -11.47 21.05
C ARG A 156 3.92 -12.85 20.41
N ILE A 157 2.82 -13.44 19.97
CA ILE A 157 2.80 -14.79 19.37
C ILE A 157 3.49 -14.82 18.01
N SER A 158 3.29 -13.78 17.18
CA SER A 158 3.89 -13.72 15.84
C SER A 158 5.38 -13.36 15.84
N GLY A 159 5.92 -12.83 16.95
CA GLY A 159 7.28 -12.32 17.02
C GLY A 159 7.53 -11.04 16.21
N ASN A 160 6.47 -10.41 15.70
CA ASN A 160 6.58 -9.13 15.01
C ASN A 160 6.84 -8.00 16.01
N LYS A 161 7.69 -7.05 15.60
CA LYS A 161 8.00 -5.89 16.44
C LYS A 161 7.01 -4.76 16.19
N PRO A 162 6.49 -4.10 17.25
CA PRO A 162 5.56 -2.98 17.10
C PRO A 162 6.06 -1.84 16.24
N GLU A 163 7.36 -1.53 16.30
CA GLU A 163 8.00 -0.48 15.50
C GLU A 163 7.93 -0.71 13.99
N TRP A 164 7.70 -1.95 13.52
CA TRP A 164 7.54 -2.25 12.10
C TRP A 164 6.25 -1.70 11.49
N MET A 165 5.32 -1.18 12.30
CA MET A 165 4.19 -0.40 11.82
C MET A 165 4.59 0.98 11.28
N VAL A 166 5.84 1.38 11.50
CA VAL A 166 6.46 2.60 10.96
C VAL A 166 7.47 2.19 9.88
N ILE A 167 7.43 2.84 8.74
CA ILE A 167 8.19 2.51 7.54
C ILE A 167 9.41 3.43 7.45
N ASP A 168 10.60 2.86 7.38
CA ASP A 168 11.85 3.58 7.07
C ASP A 168 12.23 3.44 5.59
N VAL A 169 11.93 2.28 5.02
CA VAL A 169 12.22 1.95 3.62
C VAL A 169 10.92 1.53 2.94
N LEU A 170 10.51 2.29 1.93
CA LEU A 170 9.28 2.04 1.18
C LEU A 170 9.56 1.08 0.02
N PRO A 171 8.89 -0.09 -0.06
CA PRO A 171 9.05 -0.98 -1.19
C PRO A 171 8.41 -0.41 -2.45
N VAL A 172 9.05 -0.64 -3.60
CA VAL A 172 8.55 -0.26 -4.92
C VAL A 172 8.22 -1.51 -5.71
N ILE A 173 6.97 -1.65 -6.13
CA ILE A 173 6.52 -2.82 -6.88
C ILE A 173 7.19 -2.90 -8.26
N PRO A 174 7.35 -4.11 -8.83
CA PRO A 174 8.00 -4.32 -10.10
C PRO A 174 7.38 -3.49 -11.25
N PRO A 175 8.17 -3.08 -12.26
CA PRO A 175 7.70 -2.21 -13.34
C PRO A 175 6.52 -2.75 -14.14
N GLU A 176 6.41 -4.07 -14.33
CA GLU A 176 5.28 -4.66 -15.07
C GLU A 176 3.95 -4.61 -14.31
N LEU A 177 3.97 -4.46 -12.98
CA LEU A 177 2.77 -4.27 -12.17
C LEU A 177 2.27 -2.82 -12.18
N ARG A 178 3.09 -1.88 -12.71
CA ARG A 178 2.77 -0.46 -12.89
C ARG A 178 3.17 0.00 -14.29
N PRO A 179 2.57 -0.56 -15.35
CA PRO A 179 3.05 -0.40 -16.71
C PRO A 179 2.98 1.05 -17.21
N MET A 180 3.91 1.39 -18.09
CA MET A 180 3.90 2.59 -18.92
C MET A 180 3.92 2.13 -20.37
N VAL A 181 2.84 2.42 -21.12
CA VAL A 181 2.63 1.96 -22.48
C VAL A 181 2.64 3.16 -23.42
N GLN A 182 3.36 3.06 -24.52
CA GLN A 182 3.33 4.07 -25.58
C GLN A 182 2.08 3.86 -26.43
N LEU A 183 1.28 4.91 -26.58
CA LEU A 183 0.13 4.95 -27.46
C LEU A 183 0.52 5.45 -28.85
N ASP A 184 -0.35 5.23 -29.82
CA ASP A 184 -0.21 5.80 -31.16
C ASP A 184 -0.11 7.32 -31.07
N GLY A 185 0.81 7.92 -31.85
CA GLY A 185 1.09 9.36 -31.79
C GLY A 185 2.11 9.77 -30.71
N GLY A 186 2.89 8.83 -30.15
CA GLY A 186 4.02 9.11 -29.25
C GLY A 186 3.64 9.50 -27.82
N ARG A 187 2.36 9.48 -27.46
CA ARG A 187 1.88 9.70 -26.09
C ARG A 187 2.05 8.45 -25.23
N PHE A 188 2.27 8.64 -23.94
CA PHE A 188 2.39 7.52 -22.98
C PHE A 188 1.16 7.44 -22.09
N ALA A 189 0.58 6.26 -21.96
CA ALA A 189 -0.35 5.92 -20.90
C ALA A 189 0.43 5.29 -19.75
N THR A 190 0.24 5.80 -18.55
CA THR A 190 0.95 5.32 -17.35
C THR A 190 -0.02 4.92 -16.26
N SER A 191 0.38 3.96 -15.44
CA SER A 191 -0.37 3.60 -14.23
C SER A 191 -0.36 4.76 -13.23
N ASP A 192 -1.48 4.96 -12.52
CA ASP A 192 -1.61 5.96 -11.45
C ASP A 192 -0.54 5.77 -10.36
N LEU A 193 -0.08 4.53 -10.12
CA LEU A 193 0.97 4.23 -9.16
C LEU A 193 2.30 4.93 -9.49
N ASN A 194 2.63 5.09 -10.77
CA ASN A 194 3.85 5.79 -11.16
C ASN A 194 3.79 7.27 -10.75
N ASP A 195 2.61 7.90 -10.82
CA ASP A 195 2.44 9.28 -10.36
C ASP A 195 2.54 9.38 -8.83
N LEU A 196 1.93 8.44 -8.11
CA LEU A 196 2.00 8.38 -6.65
C LEU A 196 3.45 8.13 -6.16
N TYR A 197 4.18 7.18 -6.76
CA TYR A 197 5.61 6.99 -6.45
C TYR A 197 6.45 8.22 -6.77
N ARG A 198 6.21 8.88 -7.90
CA ARG A 198 6.91 10.10 -8.27
C ARG A 198 6.69 11.22 -7.24
N ARG A 199 5.47 11.36 -6.72
CA ARG A 199 5.15 12.32 -5.65
C ARG A 199 5.94 12.01 -4.38
N VAL A 200 6.01 10.74 -3.97
CA VAL A 200 6.82 10.32 -2.81
C VAL A 200 8.29 10.64 -3.02
N ILE A 201 8.86 10.28 -4.17
CA ILE A 201 10.28 10.53 -4.48
C ILE A 201 10.60 12.04 -4.47
N ASN A 202 9.75 12.86 -5.09
CA ASN A 202 9.94 14.31 -5.12
C ASN A 202 9.91 14.93 -3.72
N ARG A 203 8.95 14.51 -2.87
CA ARG A 203 8.86 14.98 -1.47
C ARG A 203 10.06 14.51 -0.65
N ASN A 204 10.44 13.25 -0.81
CA ASN A 204 11.59 12.68 -0.11
C ASN A 204 12.90 13.40 -0.46
N ASN A 205 13.17 13.63 -1.74
CA ASN A 205 14.37 14.33 -2.21
C ASN A 205 14.37 15.79 -1.73
N ARG A 206 13.21 16.45 -1.78
CA ARG A 206 13.07 17.81 -1.28
C ARG A 206 13.35 17.90 0.23
N LEU A 207 12.78 16.98 1.00
CA LEU A 207 13.02 16.91 2.44
C LEU A 207 14.49 16.67 2.76
N ARG A 208 15.14 15.72 2.08
CA ARG A 208 16.58 15.44 2.27
C ARG A 208 17.41 16.68 2.02
N ARG A 209 17.15 17.40 0.93
CA ARG A 209 17.84 18.64 0.61
C ARG A 209 17.60 19.75 1.64
N LEU A 210 16.39 19.89 2.16
CA LEU A 210 16.08 20.86 3.22
C LEU A 210 16.81 20.54 4.53
N MET A 211 16.94 19.27 4.87
CA MET A 211 17.70 18.82 6.04
C MET A 211 19.19 19.06 5.87
N GLU A 212 19.76 18.80 4.69
CA GLU A 212 21.17 19.09 4.35
C GLU A 212 21.50 20.58 4.41
N LEU A 213 20.55 21.42 4.05
CA LEU A 213 20.69 22.89 4.08
C LEU A 213 20.39 23.51 5.46
N ASN A 214 20.09 22.71 6.48
CA ASN A 214 19.66 23.16 7.79
C ASN A 214 18.55 24.22 7.72
N ALA A 215 17.51 23.95 6.90
CA ALA A 215 16.37 24.84 6.72
C ALA A 215 15.61 25.04 8.05
N PRO A 216 14.87 26.16 8.23
CA PRO A 216 14.07 26.39 9.41
C PRO A 216 13.13 25.23 9.74
N ASP A 217 13.03 24.88 11.02
CA ASP A 217 12.30 23.72 11.52
C ASP A 217 10.84 23.68 11.07
N ILE A 218 10.18 24.82 10.97
CA ILE A 218 8.77 24.91 10.49
C ILE A 218 8.64 24.43 9.04
N ILE A 219 9.63 24.68 8.19
CA ILE A 219 9.65 24.25 6.79
C ILE A 219 9.91 22.74 6.71
N VAL A 220 10.87 22.26 7.49
CA VAL A 220 11.21 20.83 7.58
C VAL A 220 10.01 20.02 8.08
N ARG A 221 9.34 20.47 9.15
CA ARG A 221 8.12 19.83 9.68
C ARG A 221 7.00 19.75 8.65
N ASN A 222 6.78 20.84 7.92
CA ASN A 222 5.75 20.85 6.87
C ASN A 222 6.08 19.87 5.74
N GLU A 223 7.35 19.77 5.31
CA GLU A 223 7.73 18.81 4.28
C GLU A 223 7.69 17.36 4.80
N LYS A 224 8.03 17.09 6.07
CA LYS A 224 7.82 15.79 6.73
C LYS A 224 6.34 15.39 6.71
N ARG A 225 5.44 16.32 7.02
CA ARG A 225 3.99 16.10 6.95
C ARG A 225 3.54 15.79 5.52
N MET A 226 4.04 16.53 4.53
CA MET A 226 3.71 16.29 3.12
C MET A 226 4.23 14.94 2.61
N LEU A 227 5.38 14.48 3.11
CA LEU A 227 5.90 13.14 2.81
C LEU A 227 5.00 12.06 3.41
N GLN A 228 4.58 12.22 4.67
CA GLN A 228 3.61 11.33 5.31
C GLN A 228 2.32 11.22 4.48
N GLU A 229 1.76 12.36 4.04
CA GLU A 229 0.55 12.40 3.21
C GLU A 229 0.75 11.75 1.83
N ALA A 230 1.92 11.91 1.23
CA ALA A 230 2.24 11.28 -0.06
C ALA A 230 2.31 9.75 0.04
N VAL A 231 2.90 9.22 1.12
CA VAL A 231 2.94 7.77 1.37
C VAL A 231 1.57 7.23 1.72
N ASP A 232 0.77 7.96 2.50
CA ASP A 232 -0.62 7.60 2.79
C ASP A 232 -1.44 7.45 1.51
N ALA A 233 -1.32 8.40 0.57
CA ALA A 233 -2.01 8.35 -0.71
C ALA A 233 -1.54 7.19 -1.60
N LEU A 234 -0.27 6.81 -1.55
CA LEU A 234 0.25 5.65 -2.27
C LEU A 234 -0.36 4.34 -1.76
N ILE A 235 -0.48 4.18 -0.44
CA ILE A 235 -0.98 2.96 0.18
C ILE A 235 -2.50 2.88 0.11
N ASP A 236 -3.23 3.90 0.55
CA ASP A 236 -4.70 3.94 0.56
C ASP A 236 -5.23 5.36 0.34
N ASN A 237 -5.34 5.77 -0.92
CA ASN A 237 -5.76 7.11 -1.30
C ASN A 237 -7.20 7.39 -0.87
N GLY A 238 -7.41 8.51 -0.18
CA GLY A 238 -8.73 8.91 0.35
C GLY A 238 -9.08 8.30 1.72
N ARG A 239 -8.21 7.51 2.34
CA ARG A 239 -8.39 6.99 3.70
C ARG A 239 -8.39 8.12 4.74
N ARG A 240 -7.60 9.15 4.50
CA ARG A 240 -7.50 10.36 5.30
C ARG A 240 -7.81 11.59 4.47
N GLY A 241 -9.01 12.16 4.65
CA GLY A 241 -9.43 13.38 3.99
C GLY A 241 -9.71 13.22 2.50
N ARG A 242 -9.52 14.28 1.74
CA ARG A 242 -9.78 14.29 0.29
C ARG A 242 -8.74 13.46 -0.46
N PRO A 243 -9.15 12.60 -1.41
CA PRO A 243 -8.21 11.83 -2.18
C PRO A 243 -7.36 12.73 -3.07
N VAL A 244 -6.13 12.29 -3.30
CA VAL A 244 -5.25 12.90 -4.31
C VAL A 244 -5.81 12.59 -5.69
N THR A 245 -5.96 13.62 -6.51
CA THR A 245 -6.55 13.53 -7.85
C THR A 245 -5.50 13.74 -8.95
N GLY A 246 -5.77 13.16 -10.11
CA GLY A 246 -5.07 13.42 -11.36
C GLY A 246 -5.82 14.39 -12.25
N ALA A 247 -5.64 14.26 -13.56
CA ALA A 247 -6.40 15.02 -14.56
C ALA A 247 -7.91 14.79 -14.41
N ASN A 248 -8.71 15.82 -14.68
CA ASN A 248 -10.17 15.80 -14.61
C ASN A 248 -10.73 15.44 -13.20
N ASN A 249 -10.02 15.81 -12.13
CA ASN A 249 -10.42 15.55 -10.76
C ASN A 249 -10.70 14.06 -10.41
N ARG A 250 -10.21 13.13 -11.23
CA ARG A 250 -10.32 11.70 -10.96
C ARG A 250 -9.35 11.31 -9.86
N ALA A 251 -9.84 10.63 -8.82
CA ALA A 251 -9.00 10.07 -7.76
C ALA A 251 -7.99 9.07 -8.33
N LEU A 252 -6.73 9.19 -7.94
CA LEU A 252 -5.68 8.24 -8.33
C LEU A 252 -5.86 6.91 -7.63
N LYS A 253 -5.68 5.81 -8.38
CA LYS A 253 -5.82 4.43 -7.87
C LYS A 253 -4.58 4.04 -7.07
N SER A 254 -4.76 3.84 -5.76
CA SER A 254 -3.71 3.44 -4.83
C SER A 254 -3.45 1.93 -4.82
N LEU A 255 -2.46 1.48 -4.04
CA LEU A 255 -2.16 0.05 -3.84
C LEU A 255 -3.36 -0.70 -3.25
N SER A 256 -4.05 -0.13 -2.25
CA SER A 256 -5.26 -0.71 -1.67
C SER A 256 -6.38 -0.87 -2.71
N ASP A 257 -6.55 0.12 -3.60
CA ASP A 257 -7.58 0.08 -4.63
C ASP A 257 -7.32 -0.98 -5.70
N MET A 258 -6.07 -1.41 -5.85
CA MET A 258 -5.73 -2.53 -6.73
C MET A 258 -6.21 -3.88 -6.18
N LEU A 259 -6.46 -3.99 -4.89
CA LEU A 259 -6.86 -5.23 -4.23
C LEU A 259 -8.36 -5.29 -3.94
N LYS A 260 -8.96 -4.16 -3.55
CA LYS A 260 -10.36 -4.07 -3.10
C LYS A 260 -11.36 -3.81 -4.24
N GLY A 261 -12.63 -4.13 -3.99
CA GLY A 261 -13.75 -3.84 -4.89
C GLY A 261 -13.90 -4.80 -6.07
N LYS A 262 -14.87 -4.52 -6.95
CA LYS A 262 -15.20 -5.36 -8.11
C LYS A 262 -14.07 -5.47 -9.13
N GLN A 263 -13.28 -4.40 -9.28
CA GLN A 263 -12.15 -4.29 -10.20
C GLN A 263 -10.81 -4.60 -9.53
N GLY A 264 -10.84 -5.02 -8.27
CA GLY A 264 -9.64 -5.41 -7.53
C GLY A 264 -9.16 -6.80 -7.93
N ARG A 265 -7.90 -7.09 -7.59
CA ARG A 265 -7.23 -8.34 -7.94
C ARG A 265 -7.97 -9.57 -7.47
N PHE A 266 -8.53 -9.55 -6.27
CA PHE A 266 -9.27 -10.69 -5.73
C PHE A 266 -10.50 -11.04 -6.56
N ARG A 267 -11.39 -10.09 -6.82
CA ARG A 267 -12.65 -10.34 -7.51
C ARG A 267 -12.52 -10.45 -9.02
N GLN A 268 -11.59 -9.73 -9.63
CA GLN A 268 -11.46 -9.68 -11.08
C GLN A 268 -10.53 -10.76 -11.66
N ASN A 269 -9.48 -11.17 -10.91
CA ASN A 269 -8.44 -12.04 -11.46
C ASN A 269 -8.23 -13.35 -10.68
N LEU A 270 -8.64 -13.43 -9.39
CA LEU A 270 -8.40 -14.60 -8.56
C LEU A 270 -9.66 -15.45 -8.36
N LEU A 271 -10.80 -14.85 -7.97
CA LEU A 271 -12.06 -15.56 -7.80
C LEU A 271 -12.71 -15.97 -9.13
N GLY A 272 -12.35 -15.30 -10.21
CA GLY A 272 -12.78 -15.62 -11.56
C GLY A 272 -11.84 -15.01 -12.57
N LYS A 273 -11.66 -15.67 -13.71
CA LYS A 273 -10.83 -15.20 -14.83
C LYS A 273 -11.64 -15.27 -16.11
N ARG A 274 -11.34 -14.40 -17.05
CA ARG A 274 -11.80 -14.59 -18.43
C ARG A 274 -11.03 -15.75 -19.02
N VAL A 275 -11.74 -16.67 -19.65
CA VAL A 275 -11.16 -17.86 -20.27
C VAL A 275 -11.54 -17.91 -21.73
N ASP A 276 -10.70 -18.56 -22.54
CA ASP A 276 -10.98 -18.83 -23.96
C ASP A 276 -12.12 -19.84 -24.10
N TYR A 277 -12.69 -19.93 -25.30
CA TYR A 277 -13.79 -20.84 -25.63
C TYR A 277 -15.02 -20.69 -24.73
N SER A 278 -15.33 -19.48 -24.32
CA SER A 278 -16.50 -19.14 -23.52
C SER A 278 -17.26 -17.96 -24.13
N GLY A 279 -18.57 -17.95 -23.96
CA GLY A 279 -19.45 -16.90 -24.45
C GLY A 279 -20.62 -16.65 -23.51
N ARG A 280 -21.27 -15.51 -23.68
CA ARG A 280 -22.45 -15.12 -22.90
C ARG A 280 -23.48 -14.48 -23.82
N SER A 281 -24.74 -14.88 -23.70
CA SER A 281 -25.86 -14.30 -24.45
C SER A 281 -27.11 -14.30 -23.60
N VAL A 282 -28.16 -13.68 -24.12
CA VAL A 282 -29.49 -13.70 -23.51
C VAL A 282 -30.08 -15.11 -23.65
N ILE A 283 -30.74 -15.59 -22.62
CA ILE A 283 -31.45 -16.88 -22.60
C ILE A 283 -32.91 -16.65 -23.06
N CYS A 284 -33.33 -17.38 -24.09
CA CYS A 284 -34.67 -17.34 -24.62
C CYS A 284 -35.36 -18.72 -24.43
N VAL A 285 -36.69 -18.74 -24.45
CA VAL A 285 -37.47 -19.98 -24.46
C VAL A 285 -37.24 -20.76 -25.75
N GLY A 286 -37.20 -22.10 -25.64
CA GLY A 286 -37.04 -23.00 -26.78
C GLY A 286 -37.95 -24.24 -26.60
N PRO A 287 -39.29 -24.14 -26.86
CA PRO A 287 -40.24 -25.20 -26.58
C PRO A 287 -40.00 -26.48 -27.39
N GLU A 288 -39.29 -26.37 -28.52
CA GLU A 288 -38.93 -27.52 -29.37
C GLU A 288 -37.73 -28.33 -28.88
N LEU A 289 -36.99 -27.79 -27.91
CA LEU A 289 -35.78 -28.42 -27.39
C LEU A 289 -36.11 -29.42 -26.30
N LYS A 290 -35.46 -30.59 -26.33
CA LYS A 290 -35.48 -31.53 -25.23
C LYS A 290 -34.74 -31.01 -24.02
N ILE A 291 -35.05 -31.52 -22.82
CA ILE A 291 -34.49 -31.04 -21.54
C ILE A 291 -32.94 -31.05 -21.47
N TYR A 292 -32.30 -31.89 -22.24
CA TYR A 292 -30.84 -32.02 -22.35
C TYR A 292 -30.24 -31.27 -23.54
N GLN A 293 -31.05 -30.52 -24.30
CA GLN A 293 -30.61 -29.75 -25.46
C GLN A 293 -30.64 -28.27 -25.17
N CYS A 294 -29.67 -27.53 -25.75
CA CYS A 294 -29.69 -26.09 -25.78
C CYS A 294 -29.38 -25.60 -27.22
N GLY A 295 -30.03 -24.52 -27.60
CA GLY A 295 -29.74 -23.82 -28.85
C GLY A 295 -28.66 -22.78 -28.64
N VAL A 296 -27.64 -22.74 -29.51
CA VAL A 296 -26.58 -21.76 -29.51
C VAL A 296 -26.61 -20.99 -30.82
N PRO A 297 -26.48 -19.63 -30.82
CA PRO A 297 -26.36 -18.87 -32.06
C PRO A 297 -25.22 -19.38 -32.93
N LYS A 298 -25.47 -19.50 -34.24
CA LYS A 298 -24.50 -20.06 -35.20
C LYS A 298 -23.15 -19.34 -35.14
N GLU A 299 -23.15 -18.01 -35.06
CA GLU A 299 -21.94 -17.21 -35.01
C GLU A 299 -21.10 -17.51 -33.73
N MET A 300 -21.75 -17.63 -32.58
CA MET A 300 -21.09 -18.04 -31.34
C MET A 300 -20.53 -19.46 -31.45
N ALA A 301 -21.31 -20.39 -32.00
CA ALA A 301 -20.88 -21.79 -32.17
C ALA A 301 -19.65 -21.88 -33.10
N VAL A 302 -19.61 -21.15 -34.19
CA VAL A 302 -18.46 -21.13 -35.11
C VAL A 302 -17.19 -20.63 -34.42
N GLU A 303 -17.28 -19.55 -33.63
CA GLU A 303 -16.11 -19.02 -32.92
C GLU A 303 -15.64 -19.98 -31.80
N LEU A 304 -16.56 -20.51 -30.99
CA LEU A 304 -16.23 -21.40 -29.90
C LEU A 304 -15.63 -22.73 -30.37
N PHE A 305 -16.14 -23.27 -31.47
CA PHE A 305 -15.72 -24.55 -32.02
C PHE A 305 -14.73 -24.44 -33.21
N ARG A 306 -14.25 -23.23 -33.51
CA ARG A 306 -13.34 -22.97 -34.64
C ARG A 306 -12.17 -23.96 -34.74
N PRO A 307 -11.39 -24.29 -33.69
CA PRO A 307 -10.30 -25.26 -33.81
C PRO A 307 -10.77 -26.66 -34.24
N PHE A 308 -11.91 -27.09 -33.74
CA PHE A 308 -12.50 -28.40 -34.06
C PHE A 308 -13.04 -28.42 -35.49
N ILE A 309 -13.67 -27.35 -35.94
CA ILE A 309 -14.16 -27.19 -37.32
C ILE A 309 -12.98 -27.21 -38.29
N MET A 310 -11.92 -26.44 -38.03
CA MET A 310 -10.72 -26.43 -38.86
C MET A 310 -10.06 -27.80 -38.96
N LYS A 311 -9.98 -28.53 -37.83
CA LYS A 311 -9.48 -29.89 -37.80
C LYS A 311 -10.30 -30.82 -38.72
N LYS A 312 -11.60 -30.81 -38.59
CA LYS A 312 -12.50 -31.61 -39.42
C LYS A 312 -12.43 -31.26 -40.92
N LEU A 313 -12.37 -30.00 -41.28
CA LEU A 313 -12.22 -29.56 -42.67
C LEU A 313 -10.93 -30.07 -43.31
N VAL A 314 -9.87 -30.18 -42.55
CA VAL A 314 -8.60 -30.75 -43.03
C VAL A 314 -8.69 -32.29 -43.14
N GLU A 315 -9.30 -32.97 -42.14
CA GLU A 315 -9.51 -34.41 -42.12
C GLU A 315 -10.43 -34.88 -43.28
N ASP A 316 -11.48 -34.13 -43.56
CA ASP A 316 -12.44 -34.42 -44.64
C ASP A 316 -11.90 -34.03 -46.04
N GLY A 317 -10.71 -33.51 -46.14
CA GLY A 317 -10.08 -33.12 -47.41
C GLY A 317 -10.64 -31.82 -48.04
N SER A 318 -11.58 -31.14 -47.35
CA SER A 318 -12.17 -29.89 -47.82
C SER A 318 -11.20 -28.70 -47.77
N ALA A 319 -10.15 -28.83 -46.96
CA ALA A 319 -9.06 -27.86 -46.87
C ALA A 319 -7.72 -28.57 -46.83
N ASN A 320 -6.73 -28.08 -47.60
CA ASN A 320 -5.40 -28.73 -47.67
C ASN A 320 -4.51 -28.47 -46.44
N ASN A 321 -4.80 -27.42 -45.70
CA ASN A 321 -4.07 -27.06 -44.47
C ASN A 321 -4.91 -26.17 -43.56
N ILE A 322 -4.45 -25.97 -42.31
CA ILE A 322 -5.11 -25.14 -41.31
C ILE A 322 -5.31 -23.69 -41.76
N LYS A 323 -4.41 -23.15 -42.59
CA LYS A 323 -4.47 -21.80 -43.11
C LYS A 323 -5.60 -21.61 -44.14
N SER A 324 -5.85 -22.64 -44.95
CA SER A 324 -6.98 -22.64 -45.92
C SER A 324 -8.32 -22.97 -45.26
N ALA A 325 -8.32 -23.66 -44.12
CA ALA A 325 -9.53 -23.96 -43.31
C ALA A 325 -10.00 -22.77 -42.47
N LYS A 326 -9.18 -21.76 -42.24
CA LYS A 326 -9.47 -20.54 -41.49
C LYS A 326 -10.27 -19.53 -42.34
#